data_3bde71b93034a4e0f8ed3e0ec18e7e27
#
_entry.id   3bde71b93034a4e0f8ed3e0ec18e7e27
#
_cell.length_a   1.000
_cell.length_b   1.000
_cell.length_c   1.000
_cell.angle_alpha   90.00
_cell.angle_beta   90.00
_cell.angle_gamma   90.00
#
_symmetry.space_group_name_H-M   'P 1'
#
loop_
_entity.id
_entity.type
_entity.pdbx_description
1 polymer ?
#
loop_
_entity_poly.entity_id
_entity_poly.type
_entity_poly.pdbx_seq_one_letter_code
_entity_poly.pdbx_strand_id
1 'polypeptide(L)'
;SVFHVMKTFVVIGLGRFGSAVATELSSLGHEVLAVDEREDHVQRVAEKVTHAVTGDARDPSVLRALGVRNYDCAVVAVGDDIGNSALITLNLKEIGVKRVICKAQSHVHRKVLEKIGADRVVFPEHEMGVKLAQGLSSSNVLNFIELSEDFGIVETAVPKEWHYETIQNLDVRARYKVNIIAVRRGKDGALNVAPGASYVIEPGDAVVALGRTEDINHLQDL
;
A
#
# COMPACT_ATOMS: atom_id res chain seq x y z
N SER A 1 8.61 4.14 -22.74
CA SER A 1 8.38 2.86 -22.09
C SER A 1 9.41 2.70 -20.99
N VAL A 2 8.98 2.79 -19.74
CA VAL A 2 9.78 2.38 -18.59
C VAL A 2 10.00 0.88 -18.78
N PHE A 3 11.25 0.43 -18.90
CA PHE A 3 11.58 -0.99 -18.95
C PHE A 3 11.08 -1.65 -17.67
N HIS A 4 9.95 -2.31 -17.77
CA HIS A 4 9.40 -3.08 -16.66
C HIS A 4 10.22 -4.38 -16.54
N VAL A 5 11.16 -4.42 -15.61
CA VAL A 5 11.94 -5.64 -15.35
C VAL A 5 10.99 -6.65 -14.72
N MET A 6 10.76 -7.77 -15.42
CA MET A 6 9.99 -8.89 -14.87
C MET A 6 10.69 -9.41 -13.62
N LYS A 7 9.94 -9.54 -12.54
CA LYS A 7 10.38 -10.14 -11.27
C LYS A 7 9.62 -11.42 -10.99
N THR A 8 10.14 -12.21 -10.07
CA THR A 8 9.57 -13.50 -9.69
C THR A 8 9.14 -13.47 -8.21
N PHE A 9 7.92 -13.91 -7.95
CA PHE A 9 7.32 -13.89 -6.62
C PHE A 9 6.77 -15.25 -6.23
N VAL A 10 6.95 -15.61 -4.98
CA VAL A 10 6.23 -16.72 -4.34
C VAL A 10 5.21 -16.12 -3.38
N VAL A 11 3.95 -16.46 -3.52
CA VAL A 11 2.90 -16.05 -2.57
C VAL A 11 2.38 -17.30 -1.84
N ILE A 12 2.58 -17.33 -0.53
CA ILE A 12 2.22 -18.44 0.34
C ILE A 12 1.03 -18.04 1.20
N GLY A 13 -0.05 -18.79 1.08
CA GLY A 13 -1.34 -18.46 1.66
C GLY A 13 -2.20 -17.65 0.68
N LEU A 14 -3.27 -18.29 0.21
CA LEU A 14 -4.16 -17.77 -0.83
C LEU A 14 -5.56 -17.46 -0.30
N GLY A 15 -5.60 -16.89 0.91
CA GLY A 15 -6.78 -16.25 1.45
C GLY A 15 -7.07 -14.94 0.70
N ARG A 16 -7.91 -14.09 1.25
CA ARG A 16 -8.31 -12.82 0.63
C ARG A 16 -7.13 -11.93 0.28
N PHE A 17 -6.20 -11.75 1.21
CA PHE A 17 -5.02 -10.92 1.00
C PHE A 17 -4.03 -11.56 0.01
N GLY A 18 -3.63 -12.80 0.24
CA GLY A 18 -2.66 -13.50 -0.61
C GLY A 18 -3.13 -13.67 -2.05
N SER A 19 -4.40 -14.00 -2.26
CA SER A 19 -5.00 -14.08 -3.60
C SER A 19 -4.97 -12.74 -4.33
N ALA A 20 -5.28 -11.65 -3.64
CA ALA A 20 -5.23 -10.30 -4.22
C ALA A 20 -3.80 -9.93 -4.63
N VAL A 21 -2.82 -10.19 -3.76
CA VAL A 21 -1.39 -9.93 -4.06
C VAL A 21 -0.93 -10.77 -5.26
N ALA A 22 -1.21 -12.07 -5.26
CA ALA A 22 -0.78 -12.98 -6.33
C ALA A 22 -1.37 -12.60 -7.70
N THR A 23 -2.67 -12.33 -7.74
CA THR A 23 -3.34 -11.98 -9.00
C THR A 23 -2.91 -10.62 -9.52
N GLU A 24 -2.73 -9.63 -8.66
CA GLU A 24 -2.27 -8.30 -9.08
C GLU A 24 -0.83 -8.34 -9.57
N LEU A 25 0.09 -9.02 -8.89
CA LEU A 25 1.47 -9.18 -9.36
C LEU A 25 1.53 -9.84 -10.74
N SER A 26 0.69 -10.84 -10.98
CA SER A 26 0.60 -11.49 -12.29
C SER A 26 0.05 -10.54 -13.36
N SER A 27 -0.98 -9.76 -13.05
CA SER A 27 -1.55 -8.76 -13.97
C SER A 27 -0.56 -7.65 -14.34
N LEU A 28 0.36 -7.33 -13.43
CA LEU A 28 1.46 -6.39 -13.65
C LEU A 28 2.61 -6.98 -14.49
N GLY A 29 2.50 -8.23 -14.96
CA GLY A 29 3.47 -8.87 -15.85
C GLY A 29 4.62 -9.57 -15.13
N HIS A 30 4.48 -9.87 -13.83
CA HIS A 30 5.46 -10.64 -13.08
C HIS A 30 5.14 -12.14 -13.08
N GLU A 31 6.17 -12.94 -12.89
CA GLU A 31 6.01 -14.39 -12.67
C GLU A 31 5.62 -14.64 -11.22
N VAL A 32 4.53 -15.39 -11.01
CA VAL A 32 3.98 -15.68 -9.68
C VAL A 32 3.80 -17.18 -9.50
N LEU A 33 4.41 -17.71 -8.44
CA LEU A 33 4.11 -19.03 -7.88
C LEU A 33 3.19 -18.85 -6.67
N ALA A 34 1.97 -19.29 -6.76
CA ALA A 34 0.98 -19.26 -5.69
C ALA A 34 0.91 -20.61 -4.98
N VAL A 35 1.04 -20.64 -3.66
CA VAL A 35 1.07 -21.86 -2.85
C VAL A 35 0.09 -21.77 -1.70
N ASP A 36 -0.72 -22.79 -1.52
CA ASP A 36 -1.62 -22.97 -0.37
C ASP A 36 -1.76 -24.45 -0.05
N GLU A 37 -2.00 -24.81 1.19
CA GLU A 37 -2.29 -26.20 1.59
C GLU A 37 -3.68 -26.66 1.16
N ARG A 38 -4.59 -25.72 0.90
CA ARG A 38 -5.97 -25.98 0.48
C ARG A 38 -6.11 -25.90 -1.04
N GLU A 39 -6.51 -27.02 -1.63
CA GLU A 39 -6.70 -27.11 -3.06
C GLU A 39 -7.77 -26.14 -3.60
N ASP A 40 -8.84 -25.89 -2.86
CA ASP A 40 -9.89 -24.96 -3.27
C ASP A 40 -9.39 -23.51 -3.36
N HIS A 41 -8.42 -23.12 -2.53
CA HIS A 41 -7.75 -21.82 -2.62
C HIS A 41 -6.87 -21.75 -3.88
N VAL A 42 -6.11 -22.79 -4.16
CA VAL A 42 -5.23 -22.89 -5.33
C VAL A 42 -6.04 -22.80 -6.64
N GLN A 43 -7.14 -23.52 -6.72
CA GLN A 43 -7.99 -23.54 -7.92
C GLN A 43 -8.57 -22.16 -8.26
N ARG A 44 -8.89 -21.33 -7.26
CA ARG A 44 -9.44 -19.99 -7.47
C ARG A 44 -8.49 -19.02 -8.18
N VAL A 45 -7.19 -19.25 -8.07
CA VAL A 45 -6.17 -18.38 -8.67
C VAL A 45 -5.42 -19.03 -9.82
N ALA A 46 -5.61 -20.33 -10.07
CA ALA A 46 -4.81 -21.12 -11.01
C ALA A 46 -4.73 -20.52 -12.42
N GLU A 47 -5.83 -19.99 -12.93
CA GLU A 47 -5.87 -19.36 -14.27
C GLU A 47 -5.37 -17.89 -14.28
N LYS A 48 -5.11 -17.31 -13.12
CA LYS A 48 -4.77 -15.89 -12.96
C LYS A 48 -3.30 -15.66 -12.62
N VAL A 49 -2.55 -16.73 -12.37
CA VAL A 49 -1.13 -16.67 -12.00
C VAL A 49 -0.31 -17.59 -12.88
N THR A 50 1.00 -17.45 -12.85
CA THR A 50 1.91 -18.26 -13.68
C THR A 50 1.90 -19.73 -13.27
N HIS A 51 2.00 -19.99 -11.96
CA HIS A 51 1.95 -21.35 -11.38
C HIS A 51 1.14 -21.31 -10.08
N ALA A 52 0.31 -22.33 -9.87
CA ALA A 52 -0.44 -22.50 -8.64
C ALA A 52 -0.29 -23.95 -8.16
N VAL A 53 0.12 -24.12 -6.91
CA VAL A 53 0.49 -25.43 -6.34
C VAL A 53 -0.14 -25.63 -4.98
N THR A 54 -0.73 -26.80 -4.77
CA THR A 54 -1.14 -27.24 -3.44
C THR A 54 0.06 -27.82 -2.71
N GLY A 55 0.37 -27.30 -1.54
CA GLY A 55 1.50 -27.76 -0.73
C GLY A 55 1.55 -27.14 0.64
N ASP A 56 2.20 -27.84 1.57
CA ASP A 56 2.43 -27.36 2.93
C ASP A 56 3.78 -26.66 3.01
N ALA A 57 3.75 -25.33 3.07
CA ALA A 57 4.94 -24.50 3.15
C ALA A 57 5.65 -24.57 4.52
N ARG A 58 5.07 -25.20 5.52
CA ARG A 58 5.73 -25.50 6.79
C ARG A 58 6.79 -26.58 6.64
N ASP A 59 6.68 -27.40 5.61
CA ASP A 59 7.69 -28.40 5.25
C ASP A 59 8.74 -27.77 4.35
N PRO A 60 10.01 -27.61 4.83
CA PRO A 60 11.08 -27.00 4.03
C PRO A 60 11.41 -27.81 2.77
N SER A 61 11.13 -29.13 2.73
CA SER A 61 11.36 -29.96 1.56
C SER A 61 10.43 -29.57 0.40
N VAL A 62 9.19 -29.17 0.70
CA VAL A 62 8.22 -28.67 -0.28
C VAL A 62 8.73 -27.35 -0.87
N LEU A 63 9.16 -26.42 -0.04
CA LEU A 63 9.71 -25.15 -0.49
C LEU A 63 10.95 -25.32 -1.38
N ARG A 64 11.85 -26.23 -1.01
CA ARG A 64 13.05 -26.55 -1.82
C ARG A 64 12.66 -27.18 -3.16
N ALA A 65 11.72 -28.11 -3.17
CA ALA A 65 11.23 -28.75 -4.40
C ALA A 65 10.58 -27.74 -5.37
N LEU A 66 9.94 -26.71 -4.85
CA LEU A 66 9.37 -25.61 -5.63
C LEU A 66 10.42 -24.60 -6.12
N GLY A 67 11.67 -24.71 -5.69
CA GLY A 67 12.76 -23.82 -6.12
C GLY A 67 12.63 -22.38 -5.61
N VAL A 68 12.03 -22.17 -4.44
CA VAL A 68 11.72 -20.82 -3.92
C VAL A 68 12.95 -19.95 -3.71
N ARG A 69 14.12 -20.55 -3.51
CA ARG A 69 15.40 -19.83 -3.39
C ARG A 69 15.71 -18.92 -4.58
N ASN A 70 15.25 -19.30 -5.77
CA ASN A 70 15.54 -18.59 -7.01
C ASN A 70 14.56 -17.44 -7.29
N TYR A 71 13.52 -17.30 -6.47
CA TYR A 71 12.56 -16.21 -6.59
C TYR A 71 13.09 -14.92 -5.94
N ASP A 72 12.73 -13.78 -6.50
CA ASP A 72 13.19 -12.47 -6.01
C ASP A 72 12.59 -12.12 -4.65
N CYS A 73 11.35 -12.54 -4.42
CA CYS A 73 10.61 -12.21 -3.21
C CYS A 73 9.59 -13.29 -2.88
N ALA A 74 9.45 -13.59 -1.60
CA ALA A 74 8.37 -14.39 -1.05
C ALA A 74 7.43 -13.55 -0.19
N VAL A 75 6.14 -13.73 -0.37
CA VAL A 75 5.09 -13.11 0.45
C VAL A 75 4.41 -14.17 1.28
N VAL A 76 4.50 -14.07 2.61
CA VAL A 76 3.85 -14.98 3.56
C VAL A 76 2.55 -14.36 4.03
N ALA A 77 1.44 -14.85 3.47
CA ALA A 77 0.09 -14.34 3.71
C ALA A 77 -0.80 -15.36 4.44
N VAL A 78 -0.19 -16.29 5.16
CA VAL A 78 -0.94 -17.24 5.99
C VAL A 78 -1.55 -16.54 7.20
N GLY A 79 -2.83 -16.85 7.46
CA GLY A 79 -3.66 -15.95 8.23
C GLY A 79 -3.58 -16.11 9.74
N ASP A 80 -4.09 -17.22 10.28
CA ASP A 80 -4.64 -17.18 11.64
C ASP A 80 -3.71 -17.74 12.71
N ASP A 81 -2.60 -18.36 12.33
CA ASP A 81 -1.66 -18.98 13.27
C ASP A 81 -0.28 -18.34 13.19
N ILE A 82 0.10 -17.68 14.29
CA ILE A 82 1.43 -17.05 14.45
C ILE A 82 2.53 -18.08 14.26
N GLY A 83 2.36 -19.28 14.79
CA GLY A 83 3.33 -20.36 14.69
C GLY A 83 3.59 -20.80 13.26
N ASN A 84 2.54 -21.02 12.49
CA ASN A 84 2.65 -21.38 11.07
C ASN A 84 3.33 -20.30 10.25
N SER A 85 2.91 -19.06 10.44
CA SER A 85 3.52 -17.90 9.76
C SER A 85 5.01 -17.75 10.11
N ALA A 86 5.36 -17.89 11.37
CA ALA A 86 6.72 -17.82 11.86
C ALA A 86 7.60 -18.95 11.29
N LEU A 87 7.09 -20.18 11.30
CA LEU A 87 7.81 -21.34 10.78
C LEU A 87 8.09 -21.22 9.28
N ILE A 88 7.06 -20.82 8.50
CA ILE A 88 7.24 -20.60 7.06
C ILE A 88 8.26 -19.51 6.78
N THR A 89 8.20 -18.41 7.50
CA THR A 89 9.15 -17.30 7.38
C THR A 89 10.57 -17.74 7.71
N LEU A 90 10.76 -18.49 8.78
CA LEU A 90 12.05 -19.06 9.17
C LEU A 90 12.61 -19.97 8.07
N ASN A 91 11.79 -20.91 7.55
CA ASN A 91 12.18 -21.81 6.48
C ASN A 91 12.63 -21.04 5.23
N LEU A 92 11.91 -20.02 4.82
CA LEU A 92 12.27 -19.19 3.66
C LEU A 92 13.61 -18.48 3.86
N LYS A 93 13.85 -17.95 5.04
CA LYS A 93 15.13 -17.28 5.37
C LYS A 93 16.29 -18.28 5.39
N GLU A 94 16.10 -19.45 5.97
CA GLU A 94 17.12 -20.52 6.00
C GLU A 94 17.44 -21.10 4.62
N ILE A 95 16.43 -21.20 3.74
CA ILE A 95 16.61 -21.62 2.34
C ILE A 95 17.39 -20.56 1.55
N GLY A 96 17.36 -19.30 1.99
CA GLY A 96 18.09 -18.19 1.39
C GLY A 96 17.28 -17.37 0.38
N VAL A 97 15.96 -17.28 0.55
CA VAL A 97 15.15 -16.35 -0.21
C VAL A 97 15.59 -14.91 0.09
N LYS A 98 15.84 -14.12 -0.95
CA LYS A 98 16.47 -12.79 -0.81
C LYS A 98 15.61 -11.82 -0.02
N ARG A 99 14.30 -11.83 -0.27
CA ARG A 99 13.36 -10.93 0.36
C ARG A 99 12.11 -11.67 0.80
N VAL A 100 11.76 -11.53 2.08
CA VAL A 100 10.55 -12.14 2.65
C VAL A 100 9.68 -11.07 3.27
N ILE A 101 8.46 -10.94 2.76
CA ILE A 101 7.45 -10.01 3.24
C ILE A 101 6.36 -10.82 3.90
N CYS A 102 5.97 -10.45 5.11
CA CYS A 102 4.98 -11.17 5.89
C CYS A 102 3.77 -10.30 6.22
N LYS A 103 2.60 -10.93 6.23
CA LYS A 103 1.38 -10.34 6.78
C LYS A 103 1.31 -10.66 8.27
N ALA A 104 1.06 -9.64 9.11
CA ALA A 104 0.74 -9.81 10.52
C ALA A 104 -0.72 -9.51 10.81
N GLN A 105 -1.26 -10.10 11.88
CA GLN A 105 -2.62 -9.88 12.36
C GLN A 105 -2.69 -9.15 13.70
N SER A 106 -1.55 -8.98 14.35
CA SER A 106 -1.44 -8.28 15.62
C SER A 106 -0.05 -7.68 15.79
N HIS A 107 0.08 -6.76 16.74
CA HIS A 107 1.39 -6.18 17.07
C HIS A 107 2.38 -7.23 17.60
N VAL A 108 1.90 -8.23 18.34
CA VAL A 108 2.74 -9.34 18.82
C VAL A 108 3.22 -10.18 17.64
N HIS A 109 2.34 -10.52 16.71
CA HIS A 109 2.68 -11.27 15.50
C HIS A 109 3.73 -10.52 14.67
N ARG A 110 3.53 -9.23 14.43
CA ARG A 110 4.50 -8.38 13.74
C ARG A 110 5.88 -8.45 14.40
N LYS A 111 5.93 -8.28 15.73
CA LYS A 111 7.20 -8.30 16.48
C LYS A 111 7.92 -9.64 16.36
N VAL A 112 7.18 -10.76 16.37
CA VAL A 112 7.75 -12.10 16.17
C VAL A 112 8.36 -12.22 14.78
N LEU A 113 7.63 -11.84 13.74
CA LEU A 113 8.10 -11.93 12.35
C LEU A 113 9.33 -11.07 12.08
N GLU A 114 9.37 -9.85 12.62
CA GLU A 114 10.54 -8.96 12.53
C GLU A 114 11.77 -9.60 13.21
N LYS A 115 11.59 -10.23 14.35
CA LYS A 115 12.67 -10.91 15.07
C LYS A 115 13.18 -12.16 14.36
N ILE A 116 12.35 -12.86 13.63
CA ILE A 116 12.75 -14.03 12.81
C ILE A 116 13.52 -13.60 11.57
N GLY A 117 13.43 -12.36 11.15
CA GLY A 117 14.17 -11.82 10.02
C GLY A 117 13.31 -11.54 8.78
N ALA A 118 12.00 -11.38 8.91
CA ALA A 118 11.19 -10.83 7.83
C ALA A 118 11.75 -9.47 7.40
N ASP A 119 11.92 -9.28 6.10
CA ASP A 119 12.47 -8.03 5.57
C ASP A 119 11.46 -6.88 5.64
N ARG A 120 10.18 -7.22 5.60
CA ARG A 120 9.08 -6.29 5.81
C ARG A 120 7.89 -7.04 6.39
N VAL A 121 7.19 -6.39 7.31
CA VAL A 121 5.90 -6.89 7.84
C VAL A 121 4.82 -5.85 7.54
N VAL A 122 3.74 -6.31 6.91
CA VAL A 122 2.55 -5.51 6.65
C VAL A 122 1.43 -5.94 7.61
N PHE A 123 0.60 -4.97 8.01
CA PHE A 123 -0.54 -5.21 8.89
C PHE A 123 -1.81 -4.58 8.27
N PRO A 124 -2.35 -5.21 7.19
CA PRO A 124 -3.33 -4.57 6.31
C PRO A 124 -4.61 -4.12 7.01
N GLU A 125 -5.16 -4.93 7.89
CA GLU A 125 -6.40 -4.61 8.59
C GLU A 125 -6.23 -3.39 9.52
N HIS A 126 -5.11 -3.33 10.24
CA HIS A 126 -4.79 -2.18 11.09
C HIS A 126 -4.53 -0.93 10.27
N GLU A 127 -3.64 -1.01 9.28
CA GLU A 127 -3.25 0.11 8.42
C GLU A 127 -4.47 0.68 7.67
N MET A 128 -5.32 -0.18 7.12
CA MET A 128 -6.53 0.24 6.43
C MET A 128 -7.59 0.79 7.41
N GLY A 129 -7.72 0.21 8.59
CA GLY A 129 -8.62 0.70 9.65
C GLY A 129 -8.25 2.11 10.12
N VAL A 130 -6.96 2.35 10.36
CA VAL A 130 -6.45 3.69 10.71
C VAL A 130 -6.73 4.69 9.58
N LYS A 131 -6.45 4.30 8.34
CA LYS A 131 -6.68 5.15 7.17
C LYS A 131 -8.17 5.49 6.98
N LEU A 132 -9.05 4.53 7.18
CA LEU A 132 -10.51 4.74 7.13
C LEU A 132 -10.96 5.70 8.24
N ALA A 133 -10.49 5.49 9.47
CA ALA A 133 -10.83 6.34 10.61
C ALA A 133 -10.39 7.79 10.40
N GLN A 134 -9.19 8.00 9.86
CA GLN A 134 -8.69 9.33 9.49
C GLN A 134 -9.58 9.99 8.42
N GLY A 135 -9.99 9.23 7.40
CA GLY A 135 -10.90 9.73 6.37
C GLY A 135 -12.31 10.07 6.89
N LEU A 136 -12.81 9.33 7.87
CA LEU A 136 -14.11 9.58 8.50
C LEU A 136 -14.07 10.75 9.50
N SER A 137 -12.95 10.97 10.17
CA SER A 137 -12.81 12.03 11.17
C SER A 137 -12.69 13.41 10.56
N SER A 138 -12.36 13.51 9.27
CA SER A 138 -12.22 14.77 8.54
C SER A 138 -13.20 14.81 7.38
N SER A 139 -14.21 15.68 7.47
CA SER A 139 -15.23 15.86 6.42
C SER A 139 -14.66 16.46 5.12
N ASN A 140 -13.53 17.10 5.18
CA ASN A 140 -12.92 17.83 4.07
C ASN A 140 -11.75 17.09 3.40
N VAL A 141 -11.19 16.01 4.00
CA VAL A 141 -10.07 15.26 3.43
C VAL A 141 -10.58 14.16 2.52
N LEU A 142 -10.17 14.23 1.26
CA LEU A 142 -10.49 13.23 0.23
C LEU A 142 -9.44 12.12 0.19
N ASN A 143 -8.16 12.48 0.27
CA ASN A 143 -7.03 11.58 0.28
C ASN A 143 -5.90 12.15 1.13
N PHE A 144 -5.18 11.28 1.84
CA PHE A 144 -3.99 11.63 2.61
C PHE A 144 -2.87 10.61 2.38
N ILE A 145 -1.66 11.10 2.12
CA ILE A 145 -0.45 10.30 1.98
C ILE A 145 0.57 10.79 3.00
N GLU A 146 0.92 9.95 3.95
CA GLU A 146 1.99 10.21 4.89
C GLU A 146 3.35 9.97 4.20
N LEU A 147 4.20 11.00 4.17
CA LEU A 147 5.56 10.91 3.62
C LEU A 147 6.59 10.61 4.70
N SER A 148 6.37 11.15 5.89
CA SER A 148 7.12 10.91 7.10
C SER A 148 6.24 11.22 8.32
N GLU A 149 6.77 11.05 9.52
CA GLU A 149 6.07 11.39 10.77
C GLU A 149 5.55 12.84 10.78
N ASP A 150 6.31 13.76 10.17
CA ASP A 150 6.03 15.21 10.20
C ASP A 150 5.42 15.76 8.90
N PHE A 151 5.47 15.03 7.79
CA PHE A 151 5.10 15.56 6.47
C PHE A 151 4.13 14.65 5.72
N GLY A 152 3.21 15.28 5.00
CA GLY A 152 2.24 14.56 4.18
C GLY A 152 1.78 15.34 2.95
N ILE A 153 1.06 14.63 2.11
CA ILE A 153 0.30 15.18 0.97
C ILE A 153 -1.17 14.95 1.26
N VAL A 154 -1.98 15.97 1.10
CA VAL A 154 -3.43 15.88 1.30
C VAL A 154 -4.16 16.38 0.06
N GLU A 155 -5.23 15.67 -0.34
CA GLU A 155 -6.24 16.21 -1.22
C GLU A 155 -7.43 16.63 -0.35
N THR A 156 -7.77 17.91 -0.35
CA THR A 156 -8.84 18.46 0.48
C THR A 156 -9.69 19.42 -0.32
N ALA A 157 -10.99 19.49 0.02
CA ALA A 157 -11.87 20.52 -0.52
C ALA A 157 -11.31 21.90 -0.16
N VAL A 158 -11.41 22.84 -1.10
CA VAL A 158 -10.92 24.19 -0.87
C VAL A 158 -11.73 24.90 0.21
N PRO A 159 -11.06 25.64 1.13
CA PRO A 159 -11.75 26.49 2.10
C PRO A 159 -12.64 27.51 1.40
N LYS A 160 -13.76 27.87 2.00
CA LYS A 160 -14.67 28.89 1.45
C LYS A 160 -13.99 30.25 1.24
N GLU A 161 -13.04 30.57 2.09
CA GLU A 161 -12.24 31.79 2.03
C GLU A 161 -11.36 31.89 0.78
N TRP A 162 -11.12 30.77 0.11
CA TRP A 162 -10.31 30.70 -1.12
C TRP A 162 -11.15 30.88 -2.39
N HIS A 163 -12.46 30.85 -2.30
CA HIS A 163 -13.33 30.93 -3.46
C HIS A 163 -13.14 32.24 -4.21
N TYR A 164 -12.97 32.13 -5.53
CA TYR A 164 -12.78 33.23 -6.47
C TYR A 164 -11.45 33.99 -6.33
N GLU A 165 -10.55 33.50 -5.50
CA GLU A 165 -9.21 34.05 -5.37
C GLU A 165 -8.21 33.31 -6.28
N THR A 166 -7.19 34.02 -6.76
CA THR A 166 -6.08 33.40 -7.46
C THR A 166 -5.11 32.76 -6.48
N ILE A 167 -4.39 31.73 -6.91
CA ILE A 167 -3.33 31.10 -6.09
C ILE A 167 -2.29 32.16 -5.64
N GLN A 168 -1.96 33.10 -6.51
CA GLN A 168 -1.04 34.20 -6.18
C GLN A 168 -1.59 35.09 -5.06
N ASN A 169 -2.85 35.51 -5.11
CA ASN A 169 -3.47 36.35 -4.10
C ASN A 169 -3.62 35.64 -2.76
N LEU A 170 -3.87 34.34 -2.79
CA LEU A 170 -3.98 33.51 -1.59
C LEU A 170 -2.66 33.43 -0.83
N ASP A 171 -1.53 33.54 -1.53
CA ASP A 171 -0.18 33.41 -0.95
C ASP A 171 -0.06 32.22 0.02
N VAL A 172 -0.55 31.06 -0.44
CA VAL A 172 -0.78 29.86 0.37
C VAL A 172 0.50 29.42 1.09
N ARG A 173 1.63 29.56 0.42
CA ARG A 173 2.92 29.18 0.98
C ARG A 173 3.33 30.04 2.18
N ALA A 174 3.12 31.34 2.11
CA ALA A 174 3.45 32.25 3.21
C ALA A 174 2.42 32.18 4.34
N ARG A 175 1.13 32.13 4.00
CA ARG A 175 0.04 32.19 4.98
C ARG A 175 -0.25 30.86 5.66
N TYR A 176 -0.19 29.76 4.92
CA TYR A 176 -0.59 28.42 5.41
C TYR A 176 0.56 27.41 5.47
N LYS A 177 1.77 27.81 5.03
CA LYS A 177 2.99 26.97 5.06
C LYS A 177 2.90 25.66 4.30
N VAL A 178 1.99 25.58 3.33
CA VAL A 178 1.81 24.43 2.46
C VAL A 178 2.07 24.79 1.00
N ASN A 179 2.44 23.82 0.19
CA ASN A 179 2.62 24.00 -1.24
C ASN A 179 1.47 23.33 -2.00
N ILE A 180 0.79 24.08 -2.87
CA ILE A 180 -0.21 23.52 -3.78
C ILE A 180 0.55 22.79 -4.91
N ILE A 181 0.32 21.49 -5.02
CA ILE A 181 0.90 20.64 -6.06
C ILE A 181 -0.06 20.56 -7.26
N ALA A 182 -1.37 20.48 -6.99
CA ALA A 182 -2.37 20.33 -8.02
C ALA A 182 -3.73 20.86 -7.55
N VAL A 183 -4.61 21.13 -8.51
CA VAL A 183 -6.01 21.46 -8.27
C VAL A 183 -6.88 20.53 -9.11
N ARG A 184 -7.92 19.99 -8.49
CA ARG A 184 -8.97 19.21 -9.16
C ARG A 184 -10.23 20.03 -9.23
N ARG A 185 -10.78 20.24 -10.42
CA ARG A 185 -12.04 20.95 -10.61
C ARG A 185 -13.22 20.01 -10.46
N GLY A 186 -13.96 20.18 -9.37
CA GLY A 186 -15.08 19.31 -9.04
C GLY A 186 -14.66 17.90 -8.65
N LYS A 187 -15.61 17.07 -8.26
CA LYS A 187 -15.36 15.72 -7.70
C LYS A 187 -14.71 14.77 -8.70
N ASP A 188 -15.07 14.87 -9.99
CA ASP A 188 -14.62 13.96 -11.05
C ASP A 188 -13.78 14.67 -12.12
N GLY A 189 -13.36 15.89 -11.84
CA GLY A 189 -12.56 16.70 -12.77
C GLY A 189 -11.12 16.19 -12.93
N ALA A 190 -10.53 16.52 -14.08
CA ALA A 190 -9.11 16.24 -14.33
C ALA A 190 -8.23 17.01 -13.33
N LEU A 191 -7.13 16.36 -12.95
CA LEU A 191 -6.13 16.97 -12.08
C LEU A 191 -5.25 17.94 -12.89
N ASN A 192 -5.25 19.22 -12.51
CA ASN A 192 -4.31 20.21 -13.04
C ASN A 192 -3.07 20.22 -12.15
N VAL A 193 -2.00 19.61 -12.64
CA VAL A 193 -0.73 19.53 -11.93
C VAL A 193 0.09 20.79 -12.17
N ALA A 194 0.63 21.40 -11.11
CA ALA A 194 1.34 22.67 -11.15
C ALA A 194 0.48 23.82 -11.73
N PRO A 195 -0.67 24.15 -11.10
CA PRO A 195 -1.52 25.24 -11.55
C PRO A 195 -0.76 26.56 -11.50
N GLY A 196 -0.97 27.40 -12.53
CA GLY A 196 -0.32 28.71 -12.60
C GLY A 196 -0.77 29.67 -11.49
N ALA A 197 0.01 30.69 -11.22
CA ALA A 197 -0.28 31.72 -10.21
C ALA A 197 -1.64 32.44 -10.42
N SER A 198 -2.08 32.56 -11.67
CA SER A 198 -3.34 33.18 -12.07
C SER A 198 -4.55 32.24 -12.02
N TYR A 199 -4.36 30.97 -11.61
CA TYR A 199 -5.47 30.03 -11.49
C TYR A 199 -6.45 30.52 -10.41
N VAL A 200 -7.71 30.63 -10.77
CA VAL A 200 -8.79 31.03 -9.86
C VAL A 200 -9.42 29.80 -9.23
N ILE A 201 -9.42 29.76 -7.91
CA ILE A 201 -10.08 28.71 -7.13
C ILE A 201 -11.58 28.91 -7.18
N GLU A 202 -12.33 27.86 -7.46
CA GLU A 202 -13.79 27.88 -7.54
C GLU A 202 -14.44 26.99 -6.48
N PRO A 203 -15.69 27.29 -6.08
CA PRO A 203 -16.46 26.38 -5.24
C PRO A 203 -16.52 24.97 -5.85
N GLY A 204 -16.25 23.95 -5.04
CA GLY A 204 -16.21 22.55 -5.49
C GLY A 204 -14.84 22.08 -5.98
N ASP A 205 -13.86 22.97 -6.08
CA ASP A 205 -12.48 22.57 -6.32
C ASP A 205 -11.91 21.81 -5.11
N ALA A 206 -10.95 20.94 -5.37
CA ALA A 206 -10.10 20.32 -4.36
C ALA A 206 -8.64 20.65 -4.67
N VAL A 207 -7.85 20.87 -3.64
CA VAL A 207 -6.41 21.10 -3.76
C VAL A 207 -5.62 19.92 -3.23
N VAL A 208 -4.54 19.59 -3.92
CA VAL A 208 -3.51 18.67 -3.44
C VAL A 208 -2.37 19.51 -2.89
N ALA A 209 -2.14 19.43 -1.59
CA ALA A 209 -1.16 20.23 -0.88
C ALA A 209 -0.13 19.36 -0.17
N LEU A 210 1.11 19.80 -0.21
CA LEU A 210 2.25 19.22 0.51
C LEU A 210 2.65 20.14 1.66
N GLY A 211 2.80 19.60 2.87
CA GLY A 211 3.25 20.38 4.02
C GLY A 211 3.49 19.53 5.25
N ARG A 212 3.75 20.20 6.38
CA ARG A 212 3.78 19.55 7.68
C ARG A 212 2.38 19.09 8.07
N THR A 213 2.30 17.98 8.78
CA THR A 213 1.02 17.41 9.23
C THR A 213 0.21 18.43 10.06
N GLU A 214 0.86 19.20 10.92
CA GLU A 214 0.21 20.28 11.71
C GLU A 214 -0.35 21.41 10.83
N ASP A 215 0.38 21.83 9.80
CA ASP A 215 -0.05 22.89 8.88
C ASP A 215 -1.20 22.39 7.97
N ILE A 216 -1.16 21.13 7.56
CA ILE A 216 -2.24 20.48 6.82
C ILE A 216 -3.52 20.42 7.67
N ASN A 217 -3.42 20.04 8.93
CA ASN A 217 -4.57 20.01 9.86
C ASN A 217 -5.17 21.42 10.01
N HIS A 218 -4.32 22.44 10.13
CA HIS A 218 -4.78 23.84 10.21
C HIS A 218 -5.55 24.28 8.95
N LEU A 219 -5.12 23.83 7.77
CA LEU A 219 -5.80 24.10 6.52
C LEU A 219 -7.20 23.44 6.45
N GLN A 220 -7.37 22.32 7.12
CA GLN A 220 -8.63 21.58 7.17
C GLN A 220 -9.66 22.21 8.13
N ASP A 221 -9.19 22.97 9.10
CA ASP A 221 -10.02 23.66 10.11
C ASP A 221 -10.62 24.98 9.61
N LEU A 222 -10.24 25.43 8.38
CA LEU A 222 -10.78 26.60 7.70
C LEU A 222 -12.08 26.27 6.94
#